data_50f203061b83bb74ae27fc833a6152b8
#
_entry.id   50f203061b83bb74ae27fc833a6152b8
#
_cell.length_a   1.000
_cell.length_b   1.000
_cell.length_c   1.000
_cell.angle_alpha   90.00
_cell.angle_beta   90.00
_cell.angle_gamma   90.00
#
_symmetry.space_group_name_H-M   'P 1'
#
loop_
_entity.id
_entity.type
_entity.pdbx_description
1 polymer ?
#
loop_
_entity_poly.entity_id
_entity_poly.type
_entity_poly.pdbx_seq_one_letter_code
_entity_poly.pdbx_strand_id
1 'polypeptide(L)'
;MDKRVLVINPGSTSTKLALFCGTEKVFDKTLRHSREDLQPFAWVMEQADFRQKAIEQALAEQQVDMTALDAVCARGGQLPYCAAGTYQVDQDMVDFMYTVRDAAHASNLGCVLALRIARPLGIPAFICDPVTVDEMTDEARMSGLPELPRMMTGHALNCRAMAMRCASEVLHKPLADCRLIVLHLGGGGSARLFIGGKMVDGVRDDEW
;
A
#
# COMPACT_ATOMS: atom_id res chain seq x y z
N MET A 1 9.75 9.20 23.04
CA MET A 1 8.31 9.42 22.77
C MET A 1 7.93 8.55 21.59
N ASP A 2 6.79 7.89 21.69
CA ASP A 2 6.26 7.08 20.59
C ASP A 2 5.81 7.96 19.43
N LYS A 3 6.14 7.55 18.22
CA LYS A 3 5.81 8.30 17.01
C LYS A 3 4.33 8.15 16.67
N ARG A 4 3.71 9.25 16.29
CA ARG A 4 2.30 9.30 15.86
C ARG A 4 2.23 9.28 14.34
N VAL A 5 1.68 8.21 13.78
CA VAL A 5 1.63 7.98 12.34
C VAL A 5 0.19 7.83 11.88
N LEU A 6 -0.24 8.70 10.98
CA LEU A 6 -1.50 8.54 10.26
C LEU A 6 -1.30 7.56 9.10
N VAL A 7 -2.11 6.52 9.06
CA VAL A 7 -2.08 5.51 7.99
C VAL A 7 -3.31 5.65 7.10
N ILE A 8 -3.09 5.67 5.77
CA ILE A 8 -4.13 5.84 4.75
C ILE A 8 -4.06 4.67 3.76
N ASN A 9 -5.16 3.95 3.59
CA ASN A 9 -5.27 2.86 2.63
C ASN A 9 -6.47 3.10 1.69
N PRO A 10 -6.26 3.74 0.53
CA PRO A 10 -7.29 3.93 -0.47
C PRO A 10 -7.58 2.59 -1.18
N GLY A 11 -8.83 2.20 -1.16
CA GLY A 11 -9.38 1.07 -1.92
C GLY A 11 -10.40 1.55 -2.95
N SER A 12 -10.90 0.63 -3.79
CA SER A 12 -11.82 0.97 -4.88
C SER A 12 -13.07 1.70 -4.38
N THR A 13 -13.71 1.21 -3.33
CA THR A 13 -14.98 1.73 -2.78
C THR A 13 -14.86 2.26 -1.35
N SER A 14 -13.65 2.42 -0.84
CA SER A 14 -13.44 2.93 0.51
C SER A 14 -12.04 3.52 0.70
N THR A 15 -11.90 4.33 1.74
CA THR A 15 -10.60 4.76 2.24
C THR A 15 -10.52 4.37 3.72
N LYS A 16 -9.57 3.52 4.08
CA LYS A 16 -9.34 3.14 5.46
C LYS A 16 -8.29 4.05 6.07
N LEU A 17 -8.58 4.51 7.28
CA LEU A 17 -7.70 5.35 8.09
C LEU A 17 -7.37 4.63 9.38
N ALA A 18 -6.16 4.81 9.88
CA ALA A 18 -5.79 4.45 11.23
C ALA A 18 -4.74 5.43 11.77
N LEU A 19 -4.79 5.70 13.06
CA LEU A 19 -3.77 6.45 13.78
C LEU A 19 -3.05 5.49 14.71
N PHE A 20 -1.74 5.46 14.61
CA PHE A 20 -0.86 4.70 15.50
C PHE A 20 -0.05 5.64 16.39
N CYS A 21 0.19 5.22 17.64
CA CYS A 21 1.16 5.79 18.55
C CYS A 21 2.15 4.68 18.91
N GLY A 22 3.37 4.73 18.38
CA GLY A 22 4.25 3.59 18.39
C GLY A 22 3.63 2.41 17.67
N THR A 23 3.42 1.30 18.38
CA THR A 23 2.76 0.08 17.85
C THR A 23 1.27 0.01 18.20
N GLU A 24 0.77 0.91 19.03
CA GLU A 24 -0.62 0.94 19.46
C GLU A 24 -1.51 1.63 18.42
N LYS A 25 -2.59 0.96 18.01
CA LYS A 25 -3.61 1.57 17.15
C LYS A 25 -4.58 2.39 18.02
N VAL A 26 -4.47 3.72 17.93
CA VAL A 26 -5.26 4.66 18.75
C VAL A 26 -6.69 4.79 18.20
N PHE A 27 -6.84 4.82 16.88
CA PHE A 27 -8.16 4.76 16.24
C PHE A 27 -8.08 4.15 14.85
N ASP A 28 -9.21 3.68 14.33
CA ASP A 28 -9.37 3.36 12.92
C ASP A 28 -10.79 3.70 12.43
N LYS A 29 -10.90 4.05 11.14
CA LYS A 29 -12.16 4.37 10.49
C LYS A 29 -12.13 3.92 9.02
N THR A 30 -13.23 3.35 8.56
CA THR A 30 -13.43 3.04 7.14
C THR A 30 -14.43 4.04 6.56
N LEU A 31 -13.97 4.88 5.65
CA LEU A 31 -14.79 5.79 4.86
C LEU A 31 -15.28 5.01 3.64
N ARG A 32 -16.56 4.74 3.58
CA ARG A 32 -17.19 4.08 2.43
C ARG A 32 -17.58 5.14 1.41
N HIS A 33 -17.33 4.87 0.15
CA HIS A 33 -17.70 5.70 -0.99
C HIS A 33 -18.75 4.95 -1.79
N SER A 34 -19.94 5.52 -1.92
CA SER A 34 -21.01 4.92 -2.70
C SER A 34 -20.69 4.94 -4.19
N ARG A 35 -21.47 4.22 -4.98
CA ARG A 35 -21.33 4.27 -6.44
C ARG A 35 -21.64 5.66 -6.97
N GLU A 36 -22.62 6.31 -6.38
CA GLU A 36 -23.05 7.67 -6.71
C GLU A 36 -21.94 8.69 -6.42
N ASP A 37 -21.22 8.55 -5.31
CA ASP A 37 -20.08 9.40 -4.97
C ASP A 37 -18.94 9.29 -5.98
N LEU A 38 -18.73 8.10 -6.53
CA LEU A 38 -17.62 7.82 -7.43
C LEU A 38 -17.97 7.99 -8.91
N GLN A 39 -19.25 7.98 -9.28
CA GLN A 39 -19.73 8.11 -10.66
C GLN A 39 -19.22 9.36 -11.40
N PRO A 40 -19.08 10.55 -10.75
CA PRO A 40 -18.60 11.74 -11.43
C PRO A 40 -17.17 11.68 -11.94
N PHE A 41 -16.36 10.72 -11.46
CA PHE A 41 -14.94 10.64 -11.79
C PHE A 41 -14.71 9.61 -12.91
N ALA A 42 -14.24 10.09 -14.06
CA ALA A 42 -13.88 9.22 -15.18
C ALA A 42 -12.59 8.41 -14.90
N TRP A 43 -11.73 8.95 -14.05
CA TRP A 43 -10.44 8.35 -13.70
C TRP A 43 -10.20 8.42 -12.18
N VAL A 44 -9.61 7.36 -11.62
CA VAL A 44 -9.45 7.22 -10.17
C VAL A 44 -8.64 8.36 -9.53
N MET A 45 -7.66 8.93 -10.23
CA MET A 45 -6.84 10.02 -9.70
C MET A 45 -7.60 11.33 -9.54
N GLU A 46 -8.72 11.50 -10.25
CA GLU A 46 -9.63 12.66 -10.08
C GLU A 46 -10.34 12.65 -8.72
N GLN A 47 -10.35 11.50 -8.05
CA GLN A 47 -10.93 11.35 -6.72
C GLN A 47 -10.07 11.95 -5.59
N ALA A 48 -8.87 12.48 -5.89
CA ALA A 48 -7.92 12.95 -4.88
C ALA A 48 -8.52 13.99 -3.94
N ASP A 49 -9.17 15.04 -4.49
CA ASP A 49 -9.78 16.10 -3.70
C ASP A 49 -10.98 15.62 -2.88
N PHE A 50 -11.83 14.79 -3.49
CA PHE A 50 -12.96 14.17 -2.81
C PHE A 50 -12.52 13.33 -1.62
N ARG A 51 -11.54 12.45 -1.82
CA ARG A 51 -11.03 11.57 -0.76
C ARG A 51 -10.26 12.33 0.31
N GLN A 52 -9.49 13.37 -0.06
CA GLN A 52 -8.80 14.22 0.90
C GLN A 52 -9.79 14.90 1.85
N LYS A 53 -10.84 15.53 1.31
CA LYS A 53 -11.89 16.18 2.11
C LYS A 53 -12.56 15.18 3.07
N ALA A 54 -12.89 13.99 2.59
CA ALA A 54 -13.48 12.96 3.44
C ALA A 54 -12.54 12.50 4.57
N ILE A 55 -11.23 12.42 4.31
CA ILE A 55 -10.21 12.12 5.33
C ILE A 55 -10.14 13.25 6.36
N GLU A 56 -9.99 14.49 5.92
CA GLU A 56 -9.89 15.66 6.80
C GLU A 56 -11.14 15.80 7.69
N GLN A 57 -12.33 15.62 7.13
CA GLN A 57 -13.56 15.59 7.91
C GLN A 57 -13.57 14.49 8.97
N ALA A 58 -13.17 13.27 8.58
CA ALA A 58 -13.14 12.14 9.50
C ALA A 58 -12.14 12.33 10.65
N LEU A 59 -10.99 12.97 10.39
CA LEU A 59 -10.00 13.30 11.40
C LEU A 59 -10.51 14.40 12.34
N ALA A 60 -11.19 15.41 11.81
CA ALA A 60 -11.81 16.47 12.60
C ALA A 60 -12.93 15.92 13.52
N GLU A 61 -13.80 15.06 13.00
CA GLU A 61 -14.86 14.38 13.79
C GLU A 61 -14.28 13.57 14.96
N GLN A 62 -13.09 12.98 14.77
CA GLN A 62 -12.39 12.22 15.81
C GLN A 62 -11.47 13.10 16.66
N GLN A 63 -11.50 14.41 16.47
CA GLN A 63 -10.70 15.38 17.21
C GLN A 63 -9.19 15.05 17.19
N VAL A 64 -8.69 14.51 16.06
CA VAL A 64 -7.28 14.19 15.89
C VAL A 64 -6.48 15.48 15.80
N ASP A 65 -5.53 15.65 16.73
CA ASP A 65 -4.57 16.73 16.65
C ASP A 65 -3.56 16.45 15.54
N MET A 66 -3.76 17.09 14.39
CA MET A 66 -2.91 16.96 13.22
C MET A 66 -1.50 17.49 13.45
N THR A 67 -1.32 18.47 14.37
CA THR A 67 -0.02 19.05 14.65
C THR A 67 0.86 18.13 15.48
N ALA A 68 0.26 17.12 16.12
CA ALA A 68 0.97 16.10 16.88
C ALA A 68 1.39 14.88 16.03
N LEU A 69 1.16 14.91 14.73
CA LEU A 69 1.61 13.84 13.82
C LEU A 69 3.10 13.97 13.54
N ASP A 70 3.79 12.83 13.50
CA ASP A 70 5.21 12.74 13.10
C ASP A 70 5.38 12.33 11.63
N ALA A 71 4.41 11.62 11.07
CA ALA A 71 4.44 11.17 9.68
C ALA A 71 3.05 10.78 9.17
N VAL A 72 2.90 10.75 7.85
CA VAL A 72 1.78 10.12 7.17
C VAL A 72 2.32 8.95 6.35
N CYS A 73 1.68 7.78 6.46
CA CYS A 73 2.04 6.59 5.70
C CYS A 73 0.83 6.09 4.91
N ALA A 74 1.02 5.74 3.64
CA ALA A 74 -0.04 5.19 2.84
C ALA A 74 0.35 3.87 2.17
N ARG A 75 -0.65 3.14 1.67
CA ARG A 75 -0.41 2.01 0.78
C ARG A 75 0.18 2.52 -0.53
N GLY A 76 1.27 1.90 -0.99
CA GLY A 76 1.89 2.22 -2.27
C GLY A 76 1.05 1.76 -3.46
N GLY A 77 1.10 2.56 -4.53
CA GLY A 77 0.43 2.32 -5.82
C GLY A 77 1.34 1.60 -6.83
N GLN A 78 1.07 1.85 -8.10
CA GLN A 78 1.78 1.24 -9.23
C GLN A 78 3.02 2.06 -9.60
N LEU A 79 4.03 2.00 -8.75
CA LEU A 79 5.37 2.53 -9.03
C LEU A 79 6.10 1.66 -10.07
N PRO A 80 7.24 2.12 -10.62
CA PRO A 80 8.20 1.22 -11.24
C PRO A 80 8.53 0.05 -10.31
N TYR A 81 8.85 -1.11 -10.88
CA TYR A 81 9.21 -2.29 -10.07
C TYR A 81 10.34 -1.98 -9.11
N CYS A 82 10.17 -2.39 -7.87
CA CYS A 82 11.09 -2.06 -6.78
C CYS A 82 11.16 -3.19 -5.75
N ALA A 83 12.16 -3.15 -4.89
CA ALA A 83 12.26 -4.02 -3.73
C ALA A 83 11.15 -3.72 -2.70
N ALA A 84 10.88 -4.66 -1.80
CA ALA A 84 10.02 -4.39 -0.65
C ALA A 84 10.65 -3.35 0.28
N GLY A 85 9.81 -2.48 0.87
CA GLY A 85 10.30 -1.45 1.78
C GLY A 85 9.34 -0.28 1.96
N THR A 86 9.84 0.68 2.72
CA THR A 86 9.18 1.96 2.96
C THR A 86 9.90 3.04 2.16
N TYR A 87 9.17 3.78 1.35
CA TYR A 87 9.68 4.83 0.48
C TYR A 87 9.13 6.17 0.90
N GLN A 88 10.00 7.16 1.01
CA GLN A 88 9.56 8.54 1.24
C GLN A 88 8.90 9.07 -0.04
N VAL A 89 7.76 9.73 0.14
CA VAL A 89 6.99 10.30 -0.98
C VAL A 89 7.51 11.71 -1.25
N ASP A 90 7.85 11.95 -2.50
CA ASP A 90 8.19 13.27 -3.06
C ASP A 90 7.21 13.67 -4.16
N GLN A 91 7.45 14.82 -4.79
CA GLN A 91 6.61 15.31 -5.88
C GLN A 91 6.75 14.44 -7.13
N ASP A 92 7.95 13.95 -7.42
CA ASP A 92 8.22 13.13 -8.63
C ASP A 92 7.41 11.82 -8.57
N MET A 93 7.33 11.20 -7.39
CA MET A 93 6.48 10.02 -7.18
C MET A 93 5.00 10.33 -7.41
N VAL A 94 4.51 11.48 -6.94
CA VAL A 94 3.13 11.91 -7.16
C VAL A 94 2.89 12.16 -8.65
N ASP A 95 3.79 12.88 -9.32
CA ASP A 95 3.66 13.19 -10.75
C ASP A 95 3.69 11.93 -11.60
N PHE A 96 4.53 10.96 -11.25
CA PHE A 96 4.55 9.64 -11.88
C PHE A 96 3.19 8.94 -11.78
N MET A 97 2.51 8.97 -10.62
CA MET A 97 1.18 8.36 -10.47
C MET A 97 0.15 8.95 -11.43
N TYR A 98 0.27 10.22 -11.80
CA TYR A 98 -0.61 10.85 -12.80
C TYR A 98 -0.29 10.44 -14.24
N THR A 99 0.83 9.77 -14.51
CA THR A 99 1.13 9.17 -15.82
C THR A 99 0.54 7.78 -16.01
N VAL A 100 0.26 7.06 -14.92
CA VAL A 100 -0.27 5.67 -14.96
C VAL A 100 -1.75 5.70 -15.28
N ARG A 101 -2.12 5.49 -16.55
CA ARG A 101 -3.51 5.57 -17.02
C ARG A 101 -4.19 4.20 -17.12
N ASP A 102 -3.58 3.27 -17.82
CA ASP A 102 -4.25 2.03 -18.27
C ASP A 102 -4.48 1.03 -17.12
N ALA A 103 -3.67 1.08 -16.10
CA ALA A 103 -3.75 0.19 -14.95
C ALA A 103 -4.07 0.95 -13.64
N ALA A 104 -4.64 2.16 -13.74
CA ALA A 104 -4.87 3.00 -12.56
C ALA A 104 -5.75 2.32 -11.52
N HIS A 105 -5.22 2.17 -10.32
CA HIS A 105 -5.90 1.59 -9.17
C HIS A 105 -5.98 2.60 -8.03
N ALA A 106 -6.97 2.47 -7.15
CA ALA A 106 -7.17 3.40 -6.03
C ALA A 106 -5.94 3.54 -5.12
N SER A 107 -5.08 2.53 -5.05
CA SER A 107 -3.81 2.62 -4.31
C SER A 107 -2.86 3.68 -4.86
N ASN A 108 -2.99 4.10 -6.13
CA ASN A 108 -2.19 5.18 -6.70
C ASN A 108 -2.43 6.51 -6.01
N LEU A 109 -3.63 6.70 -5.42
CA LEU A 109 -3.95 7.86 -4.60
C LEU A 109 -3.19 7.89 -3.26
N GLY A 110 -2.58 6.77 -2.83
CA GLY A 110 -1.92 6.68 -1.54
C GLY A 110 -0.83 7.75 -1.37
N CYS A 111 0.12 7.82 -2.29
CA CYS A 111 1.20 8.81 -2.22
C CYS A 111 0.68 10.24 -2.35
N VAL A 112 -0.32 10.47 -3.21
CA VAL A 112 -0.95 11.80 -3.40
C VAL A 112 -1.57 12.30 -2.10
N LEU A 113 -2.42 11.48 -1.48
CA LEU A 113 -3.11 11.82 -0.23
C LEU A 113 -2.12 11.99 0.93
N ALA A 114 -1.14 11.08 1.02
CA ALA A 114 -0.12 11.17 2.07
C ALA A 114 0.68 12.47 1.97
N LEU A 115 1.15 12.83 0.76
CA LEU A 115 1.94 14.05 0.58
C LEU A 115 1.12 15.31 0.80
N ARG A 116 -0.12 15.36 0.31
CA ARG A 116 -1.01 16.51 0.48
C ARG A 116 -1.33 16.80 1.94
N ILE A 117 -1.49 15.76 2.76
CA ILE A 117 -1.76 15.90 4.20
C ILE A 117 -0.48 16.22 4.97
N ALA A 118 0.66 15.61 4.65
CA ALA A 118 1.92 15.78 5.36
C ALA A 118 2.59 17.13 5.08
N ARG A 119 2.56 17.59 3.83
CA ARG A 119 3.28 18.79 3.38
C ARG A 119 2.94 20.07 4.16
N PRO A 120 1.64 20.41 4.39
CA PRO A 120 1.28 21.60 5.18
C PRO A 120 1.74 21.52 6.65
N LEU A 121 1.95 20.32 7.17
CA LEU A 121 2.38 20.06 8.54
C LEU A 121 3.91 20.03 8.68
N GLY A 122 4.65 20.08 7.56
CA GLY A 122 6.11 20.00 7.56
C GLY A 122 6.66 18.63 8.00
N ILE A 123 5.86 17.55 7.89
CA ILE A 123 6.22 16.19 8.28
C ILE A 123 6.43 15.30 7.04
N PRO A 124 7.19 14.19 7.15
CA PRO A 124 7.39 13.28 6.02
C PRO A 124 6.14 12.47 5.69
N ALA A 125 5.98 12.19 4.40
CA ALA A 125 5.03 11.23 3.85
C ALA A 125 5.76 9.98 3.39
N PHE A 126 5.15 8.80 3.59
CA PHE A 126 5.71 7.51 3.19
C PHE A 126 4.66 6.64 2.51
N ILE A 127 5.14 5.69 1.71
CA ILE A 127 4.38 4.52 1.27
C ILE A 127 5.13 3.25 1.65
N CYS A 128 4.39 2.16 1.88
CA CYS A 128 4.98 0.86 2.18
C CYS A 128 4.58 -0.17 1.15
N ASP A 129 5.52 -1.02 0.78
CA ASP A 129 5.36 -2.21 -0.07
C ASP A 129 4.36 -1.98 -1.21
N PRO A 130 4.71 -1.18 -2.22
CA PRO A 130 3.82 -0.91 -3.34
C PRO A 130 3.41 -2.19 -4.06
N VAL A 131 2.31 -2.13 -4.82
CA VAL A 131 1.78 -3.30 -5.53
C VAL A 131 2.74 -3.87 -6.57
N THR A 132 3.75 -3.12 -6.92
CA THR A 132 4.83 -3.45 -7.87
C THR A 132 6.12 -3.90 -7.19
N VAL A 133 6.05 -4.31 -5.92
CA VAL A 133 7.20 -5.00 -5.31
C VAL A 133 7.49 -6.28 -6.08
N ASP A 134 8.72 -6.37 -6.59
CA ASP A 134 9.21 -7.49 -7.38
C ASP A 134 10.63 -7.89 -6.93
N GLU A 135 10.71 -8.97 -6.18
CA GLU A 135 11.94 -9.57 -5.68
C GLU A 135 12.14 -10.99 -6.23
N MET A 136 11.48 -11.29 -7.39
CA MET A 136 11.58 -12.62 -8.03
C MET A 136 13.03 -12.97 -8.37
N THR A 137 13.37 -14.25 -8.23
CA THR A 137 14.62 -14.77 -8.76
C THR A 137 14.58 -14.86 -10.28
N ASP A 138 15.75 -15.00 -10.91
CA ASP A 138 15.83 -15.13 -12.37
C ASP A 138 15.11 -16.41 -12.86
N GLU A 139 15.15 -17.49 -12.07
CA GLU A 139 14.45 -18.74 -12.38
C GLU A 139 12.92 -18.54 -12.33
N ALA A 140 12.44 -17.79 -11.34
CA ALA A 140 11.01 -17.50 -11.20
C ALA A 140 10.48 -16.60 -12.32
N ARG A 141 11.36 -15.80 -12.97
CA ARG A 141 11.01 -14.95 -14.11
C ARG A 141 10.87 -15.70 -15.42
N MET A 142 11.36 -16.93 -15.49
CA MET A 142 11.26 -17.70 -16.73
C MET A 142 9.79 -17.90 -17.13
N SER A 143 9.50 -17.54 -18.37
CA SER A 143 8.23 -17.79 -19.05
C SER A 143 8.45 -18.70 -20.27
N GLY A 144 7.41 -18.91 -21.07
CA GLY A 144 7.55 -19.62 -22.35
C GLY A 144 8.31 -18.83 -23.42
N LEU A 145 8.52 -17.51 -23.23
CA LEU A 145 9.20 -16.61 -24.16
C LEU A 145 10.19 -15.74 -23.40
N PRO A 146 11.49 -15.79 -23.74
CA PRO A 146 12.53 -15.00 -23.07
C PRO A 146 12.29 -13.48 -23.13
N GLU A 147 11.61 -12.99 -24.19
CA GLU A 147 11.28 -11.58 -24.38
C GLU A 147 10.14 -11.10 -23.47
N LEU A 148 9.41 -12.01 -22.84
CA LEU A 148 8.29 -11.74 -21.95
C LEU A 148 8.49 -12.40 -20.60
N PRO A 149 9.45 -11.90 -19.78
CA PRO A 149 9.68 -12.46 -18.45
C PRO A 149 8.46 -12.26 -17.57
N ARG A 150 8.24 -13.17 -16.63
CA ARG A 150 7.23 -12.99 -15.58
C ARG A 150 7.60 -11.80 -14.71
N MET A 151 6.60 -11.04 -14.30
CA MET A 151 6.73 -9.89 -13.42
C MET A 151 5.77 -10.05 -12.24
N MET A 152 6.21 -9.67 -11.05
CA MET A 152 5.39 -9.80 -9.85
C MET A 152 4.66 -8.49 -9.55
N THR A 153 3.32 -8.56 -9.46
CA THR A 153 2.48 -7.45 -8.99
C THR A 153 1.42 -7.98 -8.02
N GLY A 154 0.79 -7.12 -7.23
CA GLY A 154 -0.37 -7.49 -6.43
C GLY A 154 -0.28 -7.13 -4.94
N HIS A 155 -0.64 -8.07 -4.05
CA HIS A 155 -0.91 -7.79 -2.63
C HIS A 155 0.36 -7.84 -1.74
N ALA A 156 1.47 -7.22 -2.18
CA ALA A 156 2.77 -7.27 -1.50
C ALA A 156 2.68 -6.88 -0.02
N LEU A 157 2.11 -5.72 0.28
CA LEU A 157 1.97 -5.20 1.65
C LEU A 157 1.28 -6.19 2.59
N ASN A 158 0.13 -6.74 2.18
CA ASN A 158 -0.61 -7.68 3.03
C ASN A 158 0.13 -9.01 3.17
N CYS A 159 0.66 -9.56 2.08
CA CYS A 159 1.39 -10.83 2.13
C CYS A 159 2.64 -10.72 3.03
N ARG A 160 3.38 -9.62 2.92
CA ARG A 160 4.55 -9.38 3.77
C ARG A 160 4.16 -9.20 5.24
N ALA A 161 3.11 -8.43 5.52
CA ALA A 161 2.63 -8.27 6.89
C ALA A 161 2.24 -9.62 7.52
N MET A 162 1.54 -10.48 6.78
CA MET A 162 1.16 -11.80 7.26
C MET A 162 2.36 -12.75 7.40
N ALA A 163 3.34 -12.68 6.47
CA ALA A 163 4.59 -13.43 6.59
C ALA A 163 5.37 -13.04 7.85
N MET A 164 5.51 -11.74 8.11
CA MET A 164 6.18 -11.22 9.32
C MET A 164 5.47 -11.65 10.60
N ARG A 165 4.14 -11.58 10.64
CA ARG A 165 3.35 -12.03 11.80
C ARG A 165 3.48 -13.54 12.01
N CYS A 166 3.38 -14.34 10.97
CA CYS A 166 3.59 -15.79 11.06
C CYS A 166 4.99 -16.12 11.58
N ALA A 167 6.02 -15.46 11.07
CA ALA A 167 7.39 -15.66 11.51
C ALA A 167 7.57 -15.33 13.01
N SER A 168 7.06 -14.18 13.45
CA SER A 168 7.24 -13.70 14.83
C SER A 168 6.29 -14.39 15.83
N GLU A 169 5.00 -14.48 15.50
CA GLU A 169 3.95 -14.89 16.46
C GLU A 169 3.76 -16.43 16.51
N VAL A 170 4.05 -17.13 15.39
CA VAL A 170 3.80 -18.58 15.28
C VAL A 170 5.10 -19.37 15.26
N LEU A 171 6.07 -18.95 14.44
CA LEU A 171 7.31 -19.68 14.27
C LEU A 171 8.41 -19.21 15.24
N HIS A 172 8.24 -18.05 15.86
CA HIS A 172 9.22 -17.42 16.77
C HIS A 172 10.62 -17.31 16.16
N LYS A 173 10.69 -16.90 14.88
CA LYS A 173 11.91 -16.76 14.09
C LYS A 173 11.91 -15.45 13.32
N PRO A 174 13.08 -14.90 12.96
CA PRO A 174 13.18 -13.84 11.95
C PRO A 174 12.59 -14.32 10.61
N LEU A 175 11.92 -13.43 9.88
CA LEU A 175 11.38 -13.77 8.55
C LEU A 175 12.47 -14.25 7.59
N ALA A 176 13.72 -13.75 7.75
CA ALA A 176 14.88 -14.16 6.98
C ALA A 176 15.21 -15.66 7.12
N ASP A 177 14.84 -16.28 8.23
CA ASP A 177 15.09 -17.71 8.51
C ASP A 177 13.88 -18.59 8.14
N CYS A 178 12.84 -18.00 7.54
CA CYS A 178 11.61 -18.69 7.19
C CYS A 178 11.52 -18.98 5.69
N ARG A 179 10.76 -20.05 5.38
CA ARG A 179 10.23 -20.34 4.05
C ARG A 179 8.72 -20.43 4.17
N LEU A 180 8.00 -19.53 3.54
CA LEU A 180 6.56 -19.41 3.70
C LEU A 180 5.88 -19.25 2.35
N ILE A 181 4.71 -19.86 2.20
CA ILE A 181 3.78 -19.53 1.15
C ILE A 181 2.63 -18.76 1.81
N VAL A 182 2.37 -17.56 1.33
CA VAL A 182 1.29 -16.71 1.82
C VAL A 182 0.25 -16.55 0.73
N LEU A 183 -0.99 -16.87 1.07
CA LEU A 183 -2.15 -16.69 0.20
C LEU A 183 -2.94 -15.47 0.64
N HIS A 184 -3.18 -14.55 -0.28
CA HIS A 184 -4.17 -13.49 -0.14
C HIS A 184 -5.41 -13.91 -0.94
N LEU A 185 -6.53 -14.10 -0.24
CA LEU A 185 -7.81 -14.53 -0.84
C LEU A 185 -8.86 -13.45 -0.53
N GLY A 186 -9.35 -12.80 -1.58
CA GLY A 186 -10.32 -11.71 -1.47
C GLY A 186 -11.00 -11.45 -2.81
N GLY A 187 -11.36 -10.19 -3.09
CA GLY A 187 -11.85 -9.77 -4.39
C GLY A 187 -10.84 -9.89 -5.53
N GLY A 188 -9.56 -10.03 -5.18
CA GLY A 188 -8.46 -10.50 -6.01
C GLY A 188 -7.65 -11.51 -5.22
N GLY A 189 -6.96 -12.43 -5.88
CA GLY A 189 -6.14 -13.46 -5.28
C GLY A 189 -4.65 -13.27 -5.56
N SER A 190 -3.79 -13.77 -4.68
CA SER A 190 -2.37 -13.95 -4.98
C SER A 190 -1.73 -14.95 -4.04
N ALA A 191 -0.75 -15.70 -4.54
CA ALA A 191 0.14 -16.53 -3.75
C ALA A 191 1.56 -15.95 -3.82
N ARG A 192 2.28 -15.94 -2.70
CA ARG A 192 3.64 -15.41 -2.59
C ARG A 192 4.53 -16.38 -1.85
N LEU A 193 5.67 -16.72 -2.44
CA LEU A 193 6.72 -17.52 -1.81
C LEU A 193 7.74 -16.58 -1.18
N PHE A 194 7.95 -16.75 0.12
CA PHE A 194 8.98 -16.05 0.89
C PHE A 194 10.13 -16.96 1.19
N ILE A 195 11.35 -16.53 0.86
CA ILE A 195 12.62 -17.18 1.22
C ILE A 195 13.61 -16.08 1.59
N GLY A 196 14.30 -16.22 2.72
CA GLY A 196 15.30 -15.25 3.15
C GLY A 196 14.75 -13.84 3.41
N GLY A 197 13.46 -13.74 3.76
CA GLY A 197 12.77 -12.47 3.99
C GLY A 197 12.27 -11.76 2.73
N LYS A 198 12.51 -12.32 1.54
CA LYS A 198 12.13 -11.76 0.23
C LYS A 198 10.97 -12.51 -0.40
N MET A 199 10.17 -11.85 -1.20
CA MET A 199 9.14 -12.45 -2.06
C MET A 199 9.80 -12.91 -3.36
N VAL A 200 10.27 -14.17 -3.40
CA VAL A 200 11.12 -14.70 -4.48
C VAL A 200 10.34 -15.28 -5.64
N ASP A 201 9.06 -15.55 -5.47
CA ASP A 201 8.13 -16.00 -6.53
C ASP A 201 6.70 -15.69 -6.11
N GLY A 202 5.80 -15.67 -7.10
CA GLY A 202 4.38 -15.50 -6.83
C GLY A 202 3.54 -15.48 -8.10
N VAL A 203 2.24 -15.65 -7.89
CA VAL A 203 1.21 -15.60 -8.94
C VAL A 203 0.00 -14.83 -8.45
N ARG A 204 -0.78 -14.32 -9.40
CA ARG A 204 -2.10 -13.70 -9.17
C ARG A 204 -3.19 -14.60 -9.72
N ASP A 205 -4.43 -14.31 -9.34
CA ASP A 205 -5.63 -15.03 -9.79
C ASP A 205 -5.94 -14.86 -11.28
N ASP A 206 -5.40 -13.84 -11.93
CA ASP A 206 -5.50 -13.60 -13.38
C ASP A 206 -4.35 -14.22 -14.20
N GLU A 207 -3.46 -14.97 -13.57
CA GLU A 207 -2.31 -15.66 -14.18
C GLU A 207 -2.50 -17.20 -14.25
N TRP A 208 -3.69 -17.73 -13.89
CA TRP A 208 -3.99 -19.17 -13.89
C TRP A 208 -4.52 -19.64 -15.26
#